data_4d26d80afbb30545e690c8436789e970
#
_entry.id   4d26d80afbb30545e690c8436789e970
#
_cell.length_a   1.000
_cell.length_b   1.000
_cell.length_c   1.000
_cell.angle_alpha   90.00
_cell.angle_beta   90.00
_cell.angle_gamma   90.00
#
_symmetry.space_group_name_H-M   'P 1'
#
loop_
_entity.id
_entity.type
_entity.pdbx_description
1 polymer ?
#
loop_
_entity_poly.entity_id
_entity_poly.type
_entity_poly.pdbx_seq_one_letter_code
_entity_poly.pdbx_strand_id
1 'polypeptide(L)'
;MCIRDRVNDRIITDCINALKTYNAVDVAIKTTDTIIQVDVEDHITGIPAREYLRNGQTPQAFKRSTIKRAYELALKDLDFQTTDDCGVVYRYLPEEFVYVVKGEQFNMKLTYKEDLFLLDKLFQLKSIAQQNETVTPKTIAALPSSVIVVFGGSYGIGLDIIHICRQYGAHIYSFSRSENGVDVSDSALVADALRTVMDKEGRIDAVVNTAGVLNREPLATMTYEEICKSIHVNYLGAVIVARESYPYLKMSKGALLLFTSSSYTRGRQLYSLYSSSKAAIVNFVQALSEEWQDSGIRINCINPERTKTPMRERNFGIEPEDTLLKSSVVASVSVNTIFSSLTGEVVDVKKRP
;
A
#
# COMPACT_ATOMS: atom_id res chain seq x y z
N MET A 1 28.77 1.81 0.47
CA MET A 1 27.75 0.96 1.11
C MET A 1 26.54 0.91 0.18
N CYS A 2 26.21 -0.26 -0.38
CA CYS A 2 25.03 -0.38 -1.24
C CYS A 2 23.83 -0.55 -0.34
N ILE A 3 22.92 0.43 -0.32
CA ILE A 3 21.66 0.33 0.40
C ILE A 3 20.61 -0.14 -0.61
N ARG A 4 19.98 -1.29 -0.34
CA ARG A 4 18.79 -1.78 -1.05
C ARG A 4 17.67 -1.94 -0.03
N ASP A 5 16.76 -0.99 -0.03
CA ASP A 5 15.74 -0.87 1.01
C ASP A 5 14.48 -1.72 0.76
N ARG A 6 14.46 -2.55 -0.29
CA ARG A 6 13.29 -3.33 -0.68
C ARG A 6 13.51 -4.82 -0.84
N VAL A 7 14.50 -5.37 -0.17
CA VAL A 7 14.59 -6.83 0.02
C VAL A 7 13.38 -7.28 0.85
N ASN A 8 12.67 -8.29 0.35
CA ASN A 8 11.52 -8.88 1.04
C ASN A 8 11.83 -10.30 1.54
N ASP A 9 10.98 -10.81 2.42
CA ASP A 9 11.13 -12.14 3.04
C ASP A 9 11.22 -13.27 2.00
N ARG A 10 10.53 -13.13 0.86
CA ARG A 10 10.58 -14.11 -0.23
C ARG A 10 12.00 -14.24 -0.79
N ILE A 11 12.64 -13.14 -1.14
CA ILE A 11 14.01 -13.15 -1.70
C ILE A 11 14.98 -13.78 -0.71
N ILE A 12 14.89 -13.41 0.57
CA ILE A 12 15.76 -13.97 1.63
C ILE A 12 15.51 -15.47 1.77
N THR A 13 14.26 -15.89 1.82
CA THR A 13 13.87 -17.31 1.94
C THR A 13 14.33 -18.12 0.73
N ASP A 14 14.18 -17.59 -0.48
CA ASP A 14 14.61 -18.24 -1.70
C ASP A 14 16.13 -18.41 -1.73
N CYS A 15 16.91 -17.41 -1.28
CA CYS A 15 18.37 -17.52 -1.14
C CYS A 15 18.77 -18.59 -0.12
N ILE A 16 18.13 -18.64 1.04
CA ILE A 16 18.39 -19.65 2.07
C ILE A 16 18.08 -21.06 1.54
N ASN A 17 16.99 -21.21 0.81
CA ASN A 17 16.61 -22.48 0.22
C ASN A 17 17.59 -22.91 -0.88
N ALA A 18 18.03 -22.00 -1.73
CA ALA A 18 19.01 -22.28 -2.76
C ALA A 18 20.38 -22.70 -2.18
N LEU A 19 20.80 -22.14 -1.03
CA LEU A 19 22.02 -22.52 -0.32
C LEU A 19 22.00 -23.95 0.24
N LYS A 20 20.86 -24.62 0.27
CA LYS A 20 20.81 -26.07 0.60
C LYS A 20 21.45 -26.92 -0.49
N THR A 21 21.39 -26.47 -1.75
CA THR A 21 21.90 -27.19 -2.92
C THR A 21 23.18 -26.57 -3.48
N TYR A 22 23.25 -25.24 -3.49
CA TYR A 22 24.37 -24.47 -4.06
C TYR A 22 25.23 -23.86 -2.96
N ASN A 23 26.48 -23.48 -3.30
CA ASN A 23 27.39 -22.87 -2.34
C ASN A 23 27.47 -21.35 -2.45
N ALA A 24 27.00 -20.80 -3.59
CA ALA A 24 26.92 -19.37 -3.86
C ALA A 24 25.61 -19.06 -4.60
N VAL A 25 24.98 -17.95 -4.25
CA VAL A 25 23.68 -17.52 -4.78
C VAL A 25 23.72 -16.02 -5.04
N ASP A 26 23.31 -15.63 -6.25
CA ASP A 26 23.05 -14.25 -6.63
C ASP A 26 21.55 -14.00 -6.78
N VAL A 27 21.13 -12.75 -6.63
CA VAL A 27 19.75 -12.32 -6.90
C VAL A 27 19.77 -11.44 -8.14
N ALA A 28 18.98 -11.80 -9.16
CA ALA A 28 18.94 -11.02 -10.37
C ALA A 28 17.55 -10.99 -11.05
N ILE A 29 17.33 -9.97 -11.88
CA ILE A 29 16.15 -9.83 -12.75
C ILE A 29 16.56 -9.91 -14.21
N LYS A 30 15.62 -10.27 -15.10
CA LYS A 30 15.86 -10.18 -16.55
C LYS A 30 16.12 -8.73 -16.93
N THR A 31 17.15 -8.49 -17.74
CA THR A 31 17.36 -7.15 -18.31
C THR A 31 16.26 -6.81 -19.30
N THR A 32 15.78 -5.57 -19.25
CA THR A 32 14.81 -5.01 -20.21
C THR A 32 15.49 -4.24 -21.32
N ASP A 33 16.71 -3.76 -21.06
CA ASP A 33 17.46 -2.92 -21.99
C ASP A 33 18.31 -3.77 -22.93
N THR A 34 18.67 -3.21 -24.07
CA THR A 34 19.68 -3.78 -24.95
C THR A 34 21.06 -3.44 -24.39
N ILE A 35 21.82 -4.47 -24.04
CA ILE A 35 23.20 -4.31 -23.58
C ILE A 35 24.13 -4.34 -24.80
N ILE A 36 25.00 -3.36 -24.89
CA ILE A 36 26.03 -3.27 -25.90
C ILE A 36 27.40 -3.39 -25.25
N GLN A 37 28.33 -4.07 -25.91
CA GLN A 37 29.72 -4.08 -25.55
C GLN A 37 30.47 -3.11 -26.46
N VAL A 38 31.36 -2.33 -25.89
CA VAL A 38 32.17 -1.36 -26.64
C VAL A 38 33.66 -1.55 -26.36
N ASP A 39 34.50 -1.08 -27.27
CA ASP A 39 35.94 -0.96 -27.06
C ASP A 39 36.29 0.37 -26.36
N VAL A 40 37.59 0.67 -26.27
CA VAL A 40 38.13 1.88 -25.63
C VAL A 40 37.83 3.16 -26.41
N GLU A 41 37.38 3.04 -27.64
CA GLU A 41 37.02 4.15 -28.57
C GLU A 41 35.50 4.29 -28.72
N ASP A 42 34.71 3.58 -27.84
CA ASP A 42 33.24 3.55 -27.85
C ASP A 42 32.61 2.93 -29.12
N HIS A 43 33.36 2.10 -29.90
CA HIS A 43 32.78 1.33 -30.98
C HIS A 43 32.11 0.08 -30.46
N ILE A 44 30.92 -0.27 -31.02
CA ILE A 44 30.18 -1.48 -30.64
C ILE A 44 30.98 -2.72 -31.08
N THR A 45 31.38 -3.55 -30.12
CA THR A 45 32.06 -4.83 -30.37
C THR A 45 31.15 -6.04 -30.20
N GLY A 46 29.97 -5.86 -29.59
CA GLY A 46 29.02 -6.94 -29.45
C GLY A 46 27.66 -6.50 -28.89
N ILE A 47 26.64 -7.29 -29.22
CA ILE A 47 25.29 -7.14 -28.66
C ILE A 47 24.84 -8.53 -28.20
N PRO A 48 25.05 -8.86 -26.92
CA PRO A 48 24.71 -10.19 -26.38
C PRO A 48 23.21 -10.48 -26.43
N ALA A 49 22.85 -11.74 -26.60
CA ALA A 49 21.45 -12.17 -26.61
C ALA A 49 20.80 -11.89 -25.24
N ARG A 50 19.76 -11.04 -25.24
CA ARG A 50 19.08 -10.53 -24.03
C ARG A 50 18.51 -11.64 -23.15
N GLU A 51 18.10 -12.75 -23.72
CA GLU A 51 17.52 -13.88 -22.98
C GLU A 51 18.46 -14.46 -21.91
N TYR A 52 19.77 -14.35 -22.08
CA TYR A 52 20.79 -14.80 -21.15
C TYR A 52 21.28 -13.70 -20.20
N LEU A 53 20.83 -12.47 -20.36
CA LEU A 53 21.30 -11.35 -19.56
C LEU A 53 20.39 -11.10 -18.35
N ARG A 54 21.03 -10.78 -17.22
CA ARG A 54 20.39 -10.44 -15.96
C ARG A 54 21.06 -9.22 -15.34
N ASN A 55 20.25 -8.38 -14.71
CA ASN A 55 20.75 -7.31 -13.86
C ASN A 55 20.89 -7.84 -12.44
N GLY A 56 22.13 -7.94 -11.96
CA GLY A 56 22.46 -8.38 -10.60
C GLY A 56 21.85 -7.46 -9.54
N GLN A 57 21.36 -8.05 -8.48
CA GLN A 57 20.79 -7.36 -7.34
C GLN A 57 21.47 -7.84 -6.04
N THR A 58 21.05 -7.33 -4.90
CA THR A 58 21.39 -7.84 -3.59
C THR A 58 20.10 -8.32 -2.88
N PRO A 59 20.21 -9.25 -1.90
CA PRO A 59 21.43 -9.80 -1.31
C PRO A 59 22.14 -10.81 -2.21
N GLN A 60 23.43 -10.97 -1.99
CA GLN A 60 24.18 -12.15 -2.44
C GLN A 60 24.36 -13.07 -1.23
N ALA A 61 24.30 -14.36 -1.41
CA ALA A 61 24.34 -15.31 -0.30
C ALA A 61 25.31 -16.46 -0.57
N PHE A 62 26.08 -16.83 0.46
CA PHE A 62 27.17 -17.79 0.33
C PHE A 62 27.24 -18.75 1.53
N LYS A 63 27.72 -19.96 1.30
CA LYS A 63 28.31 -20.76 2.39
C LYS A 63 29.61 -20.08 2.83
N ARG A 64 29.78 -19.90 4.13
CA ARG A 64 30.94 -19.20 4.70
C ARG A 64 32.29 -19.78 4.22
N SER A 65 32.38 -21.08 4.10
CA SER A 65 33.58 -21.75 3.60
C SER A 65 33.94 -21.37 2.17
N THR A 66 32.92 -21.27 1.30
CA THR A 66 33.10 -20.96 -0.12
C THR A 66 33.59 -19.53 -0.30
N ILE A 67 32.87 -18.53 0.25
CA ILE A 67 33.25 -17.13 0.08
C ILE A 67 34.64 -16.85 0.73
N LYS A 68 34.92 -17.44 1.89
CA LYS A 68 36.23 -17.31 2.54
C LYS A 68 37.35 -17.85 1.65
N ARG A 69 37.20 -19.06 1.09
CA ARG A 69 38.18 -19.69 0.17
C ARG A 69 38.38 -18.82 -1.09
N ALA A 70 37.29 -18.28 -1.66
CA ALA A 70 37.36 -17.41 -2.83
C ALA A 70 38.22 -16.18 -2.56
N TYR A 71 38.01 -15.50 -1.44
CA TYR A 71 38.79 -14.32 -1.06
C TYR A 71 40.24 -14.66 -0.66
N GLU A 72 40.51 -15.81 -0.04
CA GLU A 72 41.89 -16.29 0.26
C GLU A 72 42.72 -16.50 -1.01
N LEU A 73 42.09 -16.85 -2.12
CA LEU A 73 42.74 -16.93 -3.44
C LEU A 73 42.85 -15.57 -4.10
N ALA A 74 41.76 -14.80 -4.11
CA ALA A 74 41.70 -13.48 -4.74
C ALA A 74 42.73 -12.50 -4.15
N LEU A 75 42.94 -12.50 -2.83
CA LEU A 75 43.88 -11.60 -2.16
C LEU A 75 45.36 -11.93 -2.42
N LYS A 76 45.66 -13.06 -3.07
CA LYS A 76 46.99 -13.38 -3.56
C LYS A 76 47.27 -12.91 -4.97
N ASP A 77 46.22 -12.53 -5.69
CA ASP A 77 46.28 -11.99 -7.04
C ASP A 77 46.57 -10.47 -6.99
N LEU A 78 47.70 -10.04 -7.52
CA LEU A 78 48.11 -8.64 -7.52
C LEU A 78 47.18 -7.74 -8.39
N ASP A 79 46.52 -8.35 -9.35
CA ASP A 79 45.58 -7.68 -10.27
C ASP A 79 44.11 -7.90 -9.82
N PHE A 80 43.90 -8.19 -8.53
CA PHE A 80 42.55 -8.42 -7.98
C PHE A 80 41.64 -7.19 -8.13
N GLN A 81 40.62 -7.33 -8.94
CA GLN A 81 39.55 -6.38 -9.09
C GLN A 81 38.22 -7.15 -9.13
N THR A 82 37.22 -6.62 -8.45
CA THR A 82 35.86 -7.18 -8.47
C THR A 82 34.79 -6.11 -8.37
N THR A 83 33.65 -6.36 -8.92
CA THR A 83 32.45 -5.51 -8.81
C THR A 83 31.52 -5.98 -7.70
N ASP A 84 31.57 -7.29 -7.37
CA ASP A 84 30.73 -7.91 -6.33
C ASP A 84 31.34 -9.24 -5.83
N ASP A 85 30.72 -9.80 -4.78
CA ASP A 85 31.22 -11.05 -4.14
C ASP A 85 30.98 -12.29 -5.00
N CYS A 86 29.91 -12.33 -5.81
CA CYS A 86 29.65 -13.41 -6.75
C CYS A 86 30.71 -13.48 -7.85
N GLY A 87 31.21 -12.31 -8.31
CA GLY A 87 32.32 -12.20 -9.24
C GLY A 87 33.62 -12.82 -8.68
N VAL A 88 33.86 -12.67 -7.38
CA VAL A 88 35.02 -13.31 -6.72
C VAL A 88 34.88 -14.83 -6.75
N VAL A 89 33.74 -15.38 -6.38
CA VAL A 89 33.51 -16.83 -6.45
C VAL A 89 33.62 -17.33 -7.89
N TYR A 90 33.01 -16.68 -8.84
CA TYR A 90 33.06 -17.06 -10.26
C TYR A 90 34.49 -17.08 -10.83
N ARG A 91 35.31 -16.08 -10.48
CA ARG A 91 36.69 -15.96 -11.01
C ARG A 91 37.65 -16.92 -10.34
N TYR A 92 37.60 -17.11 -9.01
CA TYR A 92 38.62 -17.81 -8.24
C TYR A 92 38.25 -19.24 -7.84
N LEU A 93 36.95 -19.60 -8.00
CA LEU A 93 36.46 -20.96 -7.75
C LEU A 93 35.62 -21.45 -8.95
N PRO A 94 36.23 -21.71 -10.12
CA PRO A 94 35.48 -22.03 -11.34
C PRO A 94 34.70 -23.35 -11.23
N GLU A 95 34.99 -24.19 -10.24
CA GLU A 95 34.23 -25.41 -9.93
C GLU A 95 32.94 -25.15 -9.19
N GLU A 96 32.75 -23.95 -8.62
CA GLU A 96 31.55 -23.57 -7.88
C GLU A 96 30.56 -22.85 -8.76
N PHE A 97 29.33 -23.36 -8.82
CA PHE A 97 28.25 -22.69 -9.55
C PHE A 97 27.61 -21.61 -8.70
N VAL A 98 27.53 -20.38 -9.23
CA VAL A 98 26.72 -19.31 -8.64
C VAL A 98 25.29 -19.44 -9.20
N TYR A 99 24.34 -19.81 -8.34
CA TYR A 99 22.96 -19.97 -8.71
C TYR A 99 22.20 -18.64 -8.65
N VAL A 100 21.31 -18.36 -9.61
CA VAL A 100 20.57 -17.11 -9.68
C VAL A 100 19.15 -17.31 -9.16
N VAL A 101 18.82 -16.63 -8.06
CA VAL A 101 17.48 -16.49 -7.52
C VAL A 101 16.78 -15.31 -8.20
N LYS A 102 15.50 -15.47 -8.49
CA LYS A 102 14.69 -14.41 -9.11
C LYS A 102 14.49 -13.25 -8.15
N GLY A 103 15.03 -12.09 -8.50
CA GLY A 103 14.83 -10.81 -7.82
C GLY A 103 13.49 -10.16 -8.14
N GLU A 104 13.39 -8.87 -7.82
CA GLU A 104 12.21 -8.04 -8.07
C GLU A 104 12.59 -6.67 -8.62
N GLN A 105 11.76 -6.11 -9.50
CA GLN A 105 12.01 -4.78 -10.09
C GLN A 105 12.11 -3.67 -9.02
N PHE A 106 11.39 -3.83 -7.92
CA PHE A 106 11.41 -2.87 -6.80
C PHE A 106 12.66 -2.97 -5.93
N ASN A 107 13.45 -4.04 -6.05
CA ASN A 107 14.70 -4.20 -5.31
C ASN A 107 15.81 -3.40 -6.02
N MET A 108 15.67 -2.09 -6.00
CA MET A 108 16.59 -1.15 -6.64
C MET A 108 17.80 -0.86 -5.75
N LYS A 109 18.92 -0.56 -6.37
CA LYS A 109 20.12 -0.05 -5.70
C LYS A 109 20.08 1.48 -5.71
N LEU A 110 20.24 2.10 -4.54
CA LEU A 110 20.41 3.53 -4.41
C LEU A 110 21.82 3.88 -4.88
N THR A 111 21.94 4.46 -6.05
CA THR A 111 23.25 4.79 -6.67
C THR A 111 23.37 6.28 -6.95
N TYR A 112 22.30 6.91 -7.42
CA TYR A 112 22.24 8.32 -7.78
C TYR A 112 21.25 9.06 -6.89
N LYS A 113 21.38 10.42 -6.83
CA LYS A 113 20.44 11.24 -6.04
C LYS A 113 18.99 11.12 -6.55
N GLU A 114 18.82 10.90 -7.84
CA GLU A 114 17.54 10.72 -8.51
C GLU A 114 16.85 9.45 -8.05
N ASP A 115 17.61 8.41 -7.69
CA ASP A 115 17.06 7.15 -7.17
C ASP A 115 16.31 7.36 -5.85
N LEU A 116 16.67 8.37 -5.05
CA LEU A 116 15.95 8.75 -3.84
C LEU A 116 14.51 9.15 -4.14
N PHE A 117 14.31 10.00 -5.15
CA PHE A 117 12.97 10.42 -5.55
C PHE A 117 12.15 9.26 -6.12
N LEU A 118 12.82 8.39 -6.88
CA LEU A 118 12.15 7.21 -7.44
C LEU A 118 11.77 6.22 -6.35
N LEU A 119 12.65 5.97 -5.39
CA LEU A 119 12.36 5.10 -4.24
C LEU A 119 11.27 5.69 -3.36
N ASP A 120 11.33 6.98 -3.04
CA ASP A 120 10.28 7.66 -2.27
C ASP A 120 8.92 7.53 -2.98
N LYS A 121 8.89 7.72 -4.31
CA LYS A 121 7.67 7.53 -5.09
C LYS A 121 7.19 6.08 -5.10
N LEU A 122 8.10 5.12 -5.17
CA LEU A 122 7.78 3.70 -5.06
C LEU A 122 7.28 3.32 -3.66
N PHE A 123 7.76 3.99 -2.59
CA PHE A 123 7.22 3.86 -1.24
C PHE A 123 5.81 4.44 -1.14
N GLN A 124 5.59 5.63 -1.68
CA GLN A 124 4.27 6.27 -1.73
C GLN A 124 3.25 5.46 -2.54
N LEU A 125 3.72 4.79 -3.61
CA LEU A 125 2.91 3.93 -4.46
C LEU A 125 2.83 2.49 -3.93
N LYS A 126 3.52 2.17 -2.80
CA LYS A 126 3.43 0.86 -2.19
C LYS A 126 2.01 0.65 -1.70
N SER A 127 1.25 -0.03 -2.52
CA SER A 127 -0.07 -0.54 -2.16
C SER A 127 0.03 -2.03 -1.93
N ILE A 128 -0.63 -2.49 -0.90
CA ILE A 128 -0.74 -3.93 -0.62
C ILE A 128 -1.99 -4.42 -1.33
N ALA A 129 -1.81 -5.29 -2.33
CA ALA A 129 -2.92 -5.99 -2.94
C ALA A 129 -3.47 -7.02 -1.93
N GLN A 130 -4.66 -6.77 -1.41
CA GLN A 130 -5.34 -7.78 -0.58
C GLN A 130 -5.86 -8.91 -1.46
N GLN A 131 -5.51 -10.14 -1.08
CA GLN A 131 -5.88 -11.36 -1.84
C GLN A 131 -7.26 -11.92 -1.45
N ASN A 132 -7.79 -11.53 -0.28
CA ASN A 132 -9.02 -12.12 0.25
C ASN A 132 -10.24 -11.23 -0.04
N GLU A 133 -11.10 -11.69 -0.94
CA GLU A 133 -12.37 -11.03 -1.28
C GLU A 133 -13.48 -11.32 -0.25
N THR A 134 -13.23 -12.22 0.68
CA THR A 134 -14.14 -12.61 1.75
C THR A 134 -13.55 -12.27 3.12
N VAL A 135 -14.41 -12.15 4.13
CA VAL A 135 -13.97 -11.93 5.51
C VAL A 135 -13.21 -13.15 6.02
N THR A 136 -12.03 -12.93 6.58
CA THR A 136 -11.16 -14.02 7.04
C THR A 136 -11.66 -14.62 8.36
N PRO A 137 -11.36 -15.91 8.66
CA PRO A 137 -11.72 -16.52 9.95
C PRO A 137 -11.21 -15.75 11.16
N LYS A 138 -10.01 -15.16 11.08
CA LYS A 138 -9.44 -14.31 12.13
C LYS A 138 -10.30 -13.08 12.37
N THR A 139 -10.75 -12.43 11.32
CA THR A 139 -11.62 -11.24 11.38
C THR A 139 -12.99 -11.60 11.94
N ILE A 140 -13.58 -12.71 11.48
CA ILE A 140 -14.86 -13.20 11.98
C ILE A 140 -14.82 -13.45 13.49
N ALA A 141 -13.74 -14.04 14.00
CA ALA A 141 -13.58 -14.30 15.43
C ALA A 141 -13.42 -13.01 16.27
N ALA A 142 -12.93 -11.91 15.69
CA ALA A 142 -12.72 -10.64 16.40
C ALA A 142 -13.96 -9.73 16.40
N LEU A 143 -14.87 -9.88 15.44
CA LEU A 143 -16.03 -9.00 15.25
C LEU A 143 -17.01 -8.98 16.44
N PRO A 144 -17.43 -10.11 17.05
CA PRO A 144 -18.46 -10.09 18.09
C PRO A 144 -18.15 -9.24 19.33
N SER A 145 -16.88 -9.03 19.62
CA SER A 145 -16.44 -8.22 20.78
C SER A 145 -16.05 -6.78 20.41
N SER A 146 -16.29 -6.37 19.17
CA SER A 146 -15.79 -5.10 18.65
C SER A 146 -16.88 -4.05 18.55
N VAL A 147 -16.56 -2.82 18.92
CA VAL A 147 -17.39 -1.62 18.75
C VAL A 147 -16.81 -0.81 17.58
N ILE A 148 -17.60 -0.65 16.53
CA ILE A 148 -17.16 -0.03 15.28
C ILE A 148 -18.08 1.15 14.93
N VAL A 149 -17.48 2.29 14.64
CA VAL A 149 -18.18 3.50 14.18
C VAL A 149 -17.92 3.71 12.68
N VAL A 150 -18.99 3.90 11.91
CA VAL A 150 -18.92 4.16 10.47
C VAL A 150 -19.54 5.51 10.15
N PHE A 151 -18.72 6.44 9.66
CA PHE A 151 -19.20 7.68 9.04
C PHE A 151 -19.42 7.46 7.55
N GLY A 152 -20.60 7.88 7.04
CA GLY A 152 -20.97 7.66 5.63
C GLY A 152 -21.60 6.31 5.35
N GLY A 153 -22.27 5.70 6.35
CA GLY A 153 -22.83 4.36 6.26
C GLY A 153 -24.16 4.21 5.53
N SER A 154 -24.76 5.29 5.03
CA SER A 154 -26.13 5.26 4.47
C SER A 154 -26.26 4.50 3.14
N TYR A 155 -25.21 4.35 2.36
CA TYR A 155 -25.21 3.61 1.09
C TYR A 155 -23.80 3.17 0.66
N GLY A 156 -23.73 2.29 -0.36
CA GLY A 156 -22.49 1.88 -0.99
C GLY A 156 -21.58 1.11 -0.05
N ILE A 157 -20.26 1.35 -0.12
CA ILE A 157 -19.25 0.61 0.63
C ILE A 157 -19.49 0.69 2.15
N GLY A 158 -19.85 1.87 2.66
CA GLY A 158 -20.12 2.05 4.10
C GLY A 158 -21.28 1.20 4.60
N LEU A 159 -22.37 1.13 3.84
CA LEU A 159 -23.52 0.28 4.17
C LEU A 159 -23.14 -1.21 4.14
N ASP A 160 -22.34 -1.64 3.16
CA ASP A 160 -21.90 -3.04 3.09
C ASP A 160 -20.96 -3.41 4.24
N ILE A 161 -20.09 -2.48 4.70
CA ILE A 161 -19.29 -2.67 5.91
C ILE A 161 -20.20 -2.90 7.12
N ILE A 162 -21.24 -2.07 7.27
CA ILE A 162 -22.22 -2.21 8.36
C ILE A 162 -22.90 -3.56 8.31
N HIS A 163 -23.36 -3.98 7.13
CA HIS A 163 -24.02 -5.28 6.97
C HIS A 163 -23.10 -6.45 7.35
N ILE A 164 -21.86 -6.45 6.86
CA ILE A 164 -20.88 -7.48 7.21
C ILE A 164 -20.61 -7.50 8.72
N CYS A 165 -20.29 -6.36 9.32
CA CYS A 165 -19.98 -6.30 10.73
C CYS A 165 -21.16 -6.74 11.61
N ARG A 166 -22.38 -6.33 11.25
CA ARG A 166 -23.62 -6.74 11.96
C ARG A 166 -23.91 -8.23 11.80
N GLN A 167 -23.69 -8.79 10.61
CA GLN A 167 -23.86 -10.22 10.34
C GLN A 167 -22.99 -11.09 11.25
N TYR A 168 -21.78 -10.60 11.57
CA TYR A 168 -20.84 -11.32 12.45
C TYR A 168 -20.87 -10.83 13.91
N GLY A 169 -21.92 -10.11 14.31
CA GLY A 169 -22.19 -9.78 15.70
C GLY A 169 -21.43 -8.61 16.30
N ALA A 170 -20.81 -7.74 15.49
CA ALA A 170 -20.19 -6.54 15.99
C ALA A 170 -21.22 -5.49 16.46
N HIS A 171 -20.84 -4.72 17.46
CA HIS A 171 -21.57 -3.51 17.90
C HIS A 171 -21.24 -2.38 16.92
N ILE A 172 -22.16 -2.06 16.01
CA ILE A 172 -21.90 -1.12 14.93
C ILE A 172 -22.81 0.09 14.98
N TYR A 173 -22.21 1.27 14.88
CA TYR A 173 -22.85 2.57 14.88
C TYR A 173 -22.61 3.29 13.56
N SER A 174 -23.69 3.76 12.93
CA SER A 174 -23.65 4.42 11.64
C SER A 174 -24.06 5.88 11.78
N PHE A 175 -23.25 6.77 11.24
CA PHE A 175 -23.49 8.19 11.19
C PHE A 175 -23.38 8.72 9.77
N SER A 176 -24.40 9.47 9.33
CA SER A 176 -24.39 10.08 8.01
C SER A 176 -25.30 11.32 8.00
N ARG A 177 -25.04 12.21 7.07
CA ARG A 177 -25.85 13.41 6.91
C ARG A 177 -27.31 13.09 6.57
N SER A 178 -27.56 12.03 5.79
CA SER A 178 -28.88 11.66 5.31
C SER A 178 -29.73 10.91 6.33
N GLU A 179 -29.13 10.16 7.27
CA GLU A 179 -29.88 9.33 8.21
C GLU A 179 -30.07 10.00 9.58
N ASN A 180 -29.03 10.66 10.08
CA ASN A 180 -29.05 11.23 11.43
C ASN A 180 -28.41 12.64 11.52
N GLY A 181 -28.24 13.32 10.37
CA GLY A 181 -27.79 14.71 10.30
C GLY A 181 -26.30 14.92 10.61
N VAL A 182 -25.50 13.86 10.82
CA VAL A 182 -24.08 13.99 11.14
C VAL A 182 -23.29 14.26 9.87
N ASP A 183 -22.80 15.49 9.73
CA ASP A 183 -21.88 15.89 8.68
C ASP A 183 -20.45 15.80 9.19
N VAL A 184 -19.59 15.05 8.49
CA VAL A 184 -18.18 14.85 8.86
C VAL A 184 -17.35 16.14 8.81
N SER A 185 -17.82 17.17 8.11
CA SER A 185 -17.18 18.48 8.06
C SER A 185 -17.47 19.36 9.29
N ASP A 186 -18.36 18.93 10.17
CA ASP A 186 -18.67 19.57 11.44
C ASP A 186 -18.04 18.81 12.61
N SER A 187 -17.03 19.42 13.24
CA SER A 187 -16.28 18.83 14.34
C SER A 187 -17.14 18.53 15.56
N ALA A 188 -18.14 19.39 15.87
CA ALA A 188 -19.01 19.19 17.03
C ALA A 188 -19.92 17.97 16.82
N LEU A 189 -20.49 17.82 15.62
CA LEU A 189 -21.33 16.65 15.30
C LEU A 189 -20.53 15.34 15.32
N VAL A 190 -19.30 15.34 14.83
CA VAL A 190 -18.41 14.16 14.88
C VAL A 190 -18.04 13.80 16.30
N ALA A 191 -17.66 14.81 17.11
CA ALA A 191 -17.30 14.60 18.53
C ALA A 191 -18.50 14.06 19.33
N ASP A 192 -19.70 14.61 19.13
CA ASP A 192 -20.93 14.16 19.80
C ASP A 192 -21.31 12.73 19.42
N ALA A 193 -21.17 12.38 18.14
CA ALA A 193 -21.43 11.04 17.66
C ALA A 193 -20.49 10.01 18.35
N LEU A 194 -19.19 10.29 18.40
CA LEU A 194 -18.19 9.41 19.05
C LEU A 194 -18.43 9.34 20.57
N ARG A 195 -18.74 10.45 21.21
CA ARG A 195 -19.06 10.49 22.65
C ARG A 195 -20.28 9.64 22.96
N THR A 196 -21.35 9.73 22.16
CA THR A 196 -22.56 8.92 22.33
C THR A 196 -22.26 7.42 22.29
N VAL A 197 -21.38 6.98 21.38
CA VAL A 197 -20.95 5.58 21.34
C VAL A 197 -20.12 5.21 22.55
N MET A 198 -19.17 6.06 22.94
CA MET A 198 -18.30 5.83 24.10
C MET A 198 -19.10 5.74 25.40
N ASP A 199 -20.08 6.63 25.60
CA ASP A 199 -20.95 6.64 26.79
C ASP A 199 -21.80 5.36 26.89
N LYS A 200 -22.18 4.78 25.75
CA LYS A 200 -22.99 3.58 25.69
C LYS A 200 -22.20 2.27 25.80
N GLU A 201 -21.06 2.19 25.12
CA GLU A 201 -20.29 0.95 24.98
C GLU A 201 -19.02 0.92 25.84
N GLY A 202 -18.56 2.07 26.34
CA GLY A 202 -17.33 2.20 27.12
C GLY A 202 -16.03 2.04 26.30
N ARG A 203 -16.15 1.81 24.98
CA ARG A 203 -15.01 1.62 24.08
C ARG A 203 -15.37 1.88 22.62
N ILE A 204 -14.36 2.18 21.80
CA ILE A 204 -14.44 2.21 20.34
C ILE A 204 -13.19 1.51 19.81
N ASP A 205 -13.37 0.41 19.06
CA ASP A 205 -12.27 -0.40 18.53
C ASP A 205 -11.85 -0.01 17.12
N ALA A 206 -12.80 0.51 16.34
CA ALA A 206 -12.50 1.01 15.02
C ALA A 206 -13.41 2.17 14.62
N VAL A 207 -12.83 3.09 13.85
CA VAL A 207 -13.57 4.16 13.17
C VAL A 207 -13.30 4.06 11.68
N VAL A 208 -14.37 4.07 10.90
CA VAL A 208 -14.33 4.00 9.43
C VAL A 208 -14.97 5.24 8.87
N ASN A 209 -14.27 5.96 7.99
CA ASN A 209 -14.84 7.10 7.28
C ASN A 209 -14.94 6.83 5.80
N THR A 210 -16.14 6.52 5.33
CA THR A 210 -16.49 6.34 3.92
C THR A 210 -17.17 7.56 3.33
N ALA A 211 -17.42 8.62 4.13
CA ALA A 211 -18.06 9.84 3.66
C ALA A 211 -17.24 10.49 2.54
N GLY A 212 -17.92 10.92 1.51
CA GLY A 212 -17.30 11.60 0.37
C GLY A 212 -18.33 12.11 -0.61
N VAL A 213 -17.94 13.11 -1.38
CA VAL A 213 -18.72 13.68 -2.47
C VAL A 213 -17.90 13.74 -3.74
N LEU A 214 -18.52 13.49 -4.87
CA LEU A 214 -17.92 13.60 -6.19
C LEU A 214 -18.85 14.41 -7.08
N ASN A 215 -18.38 15.57 -7.54
CA ASN A 215 -18.98 16.35 -8.60
C ASN A 215 -18.07 16.30 -9.81
N ARG A 216 -18.62 15.91 -10.96
CA ARG A 216 -17.88 15.77 -12.20
C ARG A 216 -18.19 16.93 -13.14
N GLU A 217 -17.39 17.99 -13.00
CA GLU A 217 -17.50 19.19 -13.82
C GLU A 217 -16.16 19.93 -13.93
N PRO A 218 -15.99 20.84 -14.92
CA PRO A 218 -14.80 21.67 -15.02
C PRO A 218 -14.67 22.59 -13.80
N LEU A 219 -13.47 22.73 -13.25
CA LEU A 219 -13.22 23.64 -12.10
C LEU A 219 -13.65 25.09 -12.39
N ALA A 220 -13.51 25.53 -13.64
CA ALA A 220 -13.86 26.89 -14.05
C ALA A 220 -15.36 27.22 -13.97
N THR A 221 -16.23 26.19 -13.91
CA THR A 221 -17.68 26.34 -13.81
C THR A 221 -18.24 26.11 -12.43
N MET A 222 -17.42 25.57 -11.52
CA MET A 222 -17.82 25.31 -10.14
C MET A 222 -18.04 26.59 -9.36
N THR A 223 -19.08 26.62 -8.58
CA THR A 223 -19.31 27.69 -7.60
C THR A 223 -18.32 27.55 -6.43
N TYR A 224 -18.05 28.65 -5.73
CA TYR A 224 -17.20 28.65 -4.54
C TYR A 224 -17.75 27.70 -3.45
N GLU A 225 -19.06 27.63 -3.30
CA GLU A 225 -19.74 26.74 -2.35
C GLU A 225 -19.48 25.26 -2.67
N GLU A 226 -19.56 24.87 -3.95
CA GLU A 226 -19.24 23.50 -4.40
C GLU A 226 -17.77 23.14 -4.18
N ILE A 227 -16.86 24.08 -4.43
CA ILE A 227 -15.43 23.92 -4.16
C ILE A 227 -15.22 23.66 -2.66
N CYS A 228 -15.76 24.55 -1.80
CA CYS A 228 -15.67 24.42 -0.35
C CYS A 228 -16.25 23.08 0.13
N LYS A 229 -17.44 22.71 -0.32
CA LYS A 229 -18.10 21.46 0.03
C LYS A 229 -17.27 20.24 -0.36
N SER A 230 -16.67 20.25 -1.56
CA SER A 230 -15.80 19.16 -2.00
C SER A 230 -14.60 18.98 -1.10
N ILE A 231 -13.91 20.08 -0.75
CA ILE A 231 -12.73 20.05 0.12
C ILE A 231 -13.12 19.69 1.56
N HIS A 232 -14.17 20.29 2.09
CA HIS A 232 -14.61 20.09 3.47
C HIS A 232 -15.04 18.64 3.71
N VAL A 233 -15.82 18.04 2.83
CA VAL A 233 -16.27 16.65 3.02
C VAL A 233 -15.14 15.65 2.74
N ASN A 234 -14.40 15.80 1.62
CA ASN A 234 -13.46 14.79 1.18
C ASN A 234 -12.12 14.81 1.92
N TYR A 235 -11.68 15.98 2.44
CA TYR A 235 -10.40 16.08 3.13
C TYR A 235 -10.56 16.55 4.58
N LEU A 236 -11.14 17.73 4.82
CA LEU A 236 -11.29 18.24 6.18
C LEU A 236 -12.12 17.30 7.06
N GLY A 237 -13.17 16.68 6.51
CA GLY A 237 -13.97 15.67 7.23
C GLY A 237 -13.15 14.45 7.66
N ALA A 238 -12.21 14.00 6.84
CA ALA A 238 -11.31 12.92 7.25
C ALA A 238 -10.34 13.35 8.34
N VAL A 239 -9.84 14.60 8.30
CA VAL A 239 -8.99 15.18 9.35
C VAL A 239 -9.76 15.31 10.66
N ILE A 240 -10.99 15.81 10.62
CA ILE A 240 -11.88 15.94 11.79
C ILE A 240 -12.15 14.56 12.40
N VAL A 241 -12.58 13.58 11.60
CA VAL A 241 -12.85 12.22 12.07
C VAL A 241 -11.59 11.62 12.72
N ALA A 242 -10.42 11.78 12.13
CA ALA A 242 -9.16 11.29 12.70
C ALA A 242 -8.89 11.96 14.06
N ARG A 243 -8.93 13.29 14.12
CA ARG A 243 -8.67 14.06 15.33
C ARG A 243 -9.62 13.69 16.48
N GLU A 244 -10.92 13.66 16.21
CA GLU A 244 -11.93 13.40 17.24
C GLU A 244 -11.93 11.92 17.67
N SER A 245 -11.50 10.99 16.81
CA SER A 245 -11.38 9.57 17.15
C SER A 245 -10.15 9.22 17.99
N TYR A 246 -9.11 10.05 17.92
CA TYR A 246 -7.80 9.76 18.52
C TYR A 246 -7.87 9.34 20.00
N PRO A 247 -8.56 10.07 20.92
CA PRO A 247 -8.57 9.70 22.34
C PRO A 247 -9.18 8.33 22.60
N TYR A 248 -10.23 7.98 21.86
CA TYR A 248 -10.93 6.71 22.00
C TYR A 248 -10.14 5.53 21.42
N LEU A 249 -9.57 5.72 20.22
CA LEU A 249 -8.74 4.71 19.57
C LEU A 249 -7.42 4.46 20.31
N LYS A 250 -6.86 5.48 20.98
CA LYS A 250 -5.69 5.32 21.84
C LYS A 250 -5.98 4.40 23.03
N MET A 251 -7.15 4.52 23.65
CA MET A 251 -7.56 3.68 24.79
C MET A 251 -7.69 2.21 24.39
N SER A 252 -8.25 1.93 23.22
CA SER A 252 -8.48 0.57 22.71
C SER A 252 -7.31 -0.01 21.90
N LYS A 253 -6.28 0.79 21.58
CA LYS A 253 -5.27 0.48 20.55
C LYS A 253 -5.92 0.09 19.22
N GLY A 254 -6.94 0.83 18.86
CA GLY A 254 -7.88 0.55 17.79
C GLY A 254 -7.36 0.85 16.40
N ALA A 255 -8.30 0.96 15.45
CA ALA A 255 -7.98 1.22 14.05
C ALA A 255 -8.80 2.37 13.46
N LEU A 256 -8.17 3.23 12.66
CA LEU A 256 -8.82 4.20 11.79
C LEU A 256 -8.68 3.75 10.32
N LEU A 257 -9.81 3.70 9.61
CA LEU A 257 -9.82 3.35 8.20
C LEU A 257 -10.42 4.48 7.37
N LEU A 258 -9.61 5.01 6.46
CA LEU A 258 -10.00 6.05 5.51
C LEU A 258 -10.11 5.48 4.09
N PHE A 259 -10.66 6.27 3.16
CA PHE A 259 -10.83 5.85 1.77
C PHE A 259 -10.20 6.86 0.82
N THR A 260 -9.31 6.37 -0.01
CA THR A 260 -8.78 7.07 -1.19
C THR A 260 -9.51 6.62 -2.46
N SER A 261 -8.93 6.77 -3.61
CA SER A 261 -9.47 6.36 -4.91
C SER A 261 -8.31 6.14 -5.88
N SER A 262 -8.49 5.32 -6.89
CA SER A 262 -7.49 5.13 -7.95
C SER A 262 -7.06 6.44 -8.65
N SER A 263 -7.77 7.54 -8.41
CA SER A 263 -7.37 8.87 -8.88
C SER A 263 -6.30 9.56 -8.02
N TYR A 264 -5.88 8.96 -6.90
CA TYR A 264 -4.86 9.56 -6.03
C TYR A 264 -3.46 9.59 -6.68
N THR A 265 -3.17 8.62 -7.55
CA THR A 265 -1.87 8.52 -8.23
C THR A 265 -1.74 9.51 -9.40
N ARG A 266 -2.86 9.92 -9.98
CA ARG A 266 -2.93 10.86 -11.09
C ARG A 266 -4.25 11.58 -11.09
N GLY A 267 -4.21 12.92 -11.16
CA GLY A 267 -5.39 13.76 -11.32
C GLY A 267 -6.22 13.37 -12.56
N ARG A 268 -7.53 13.48 -12.46
CA ARG A 268 -8.47 13.15 -13.54
C ARG A 268 -9.22 14.40 -13.99
N GLN A 269 -9.43 14.51 -15.28
CA GLN A 269 -10.24 15.58 -15.88
C GLN A 269 -11.65 15.59 -15.29
N LEU A 270 -12.22 16.75 -15.07
CA LEU A 270 -13.57 17.02 -14.55
C LEU A 270 -13.80 16.70 -13.06
N TYR A 271 -12.83 16.16 -12.34
CA TYR A 271 -12.93 15.97 -10.89
C TYR A 271 -11.59 16.18 -10.18
N SER A 272 -10.97 17.32 -10.51
CA SER A 272 -9.66 17.71 -9.97
C SER A 272 -9.66 17.78 -8.44
N LEU A 273 -10.68 18.41 -7.81
CA LEU A 273 -10.80 18.54 -6.36
C LEU A 273 -10.96 17.20 -5.66
N TYR A 274 -11.71 16.27 -6.25
CA TYR A 274 -11.82 14.91 -5.72
C TYR A 274 -10.47 14.18 -5.77
N SER A 275 -9.81 14.21 -6.92
CA SER A 275 -8.51 13.54 -7.11
C SER A 275 -7.46 14.09 -6.14
N SER A 276 -7.34 15.41 -6.00
CA SER A 276 -6.39 16.05 -5.09
C SER A 276 -6.69 15.76 -3.63
N SER A 277 -7.96 15.79 -3.22
CA SER A 277 -8.37 15.40 -1.86
C SER A 277 -8.02 13.93 -1.57
N LYS A 278 -8.23 13.02 -2.53
CA LYS A 278 -7.91 11.60 -2.35
C LYS A 278 -6.40 11.32 -2.35
N ALA A 279 -5.59 12.14 -3.02
CA ALA A 279 -4.14 12.12 -2.89
C ALA A 279 -3.69 12.63 -1.51
N ALA A 280 -4.31 13.71 -1.02
CA ALA A 280 -4.05 14.26 0.30
C ALA A 280 -4.35 13.24 1.42
N ILE A 281 -5.41 12.42 1.30
CA ILE A 281 -5.72 11.35 2.26
C ILE A 281 -4.60 10.33 2.36
N VAL A 282 -3.97 9.94 1.26
CA VAL A 282 -2.86 8.98 1.29
C VAL A 282 -1.69 9.55 2.08
N ASN A 283 -1.27 10.78 1.77
CA ASN A 283 -0.18 11.45 2.48
C ASN A 283 -0.52 11.64 3.97
N PHE A 284 -1.77 12.03 4.28
CA PHE A 284 -2.25 12.20 5.64
C PHE A 284 -2.20 10.90 6.45
N VAL A 285 -2.61 9.75 5.88
CA VAL A 285 -2.54 8.44 6.52
C VAL A 285 -1.10 8.04 6.83
N GLN A 286 -0.17 8.28 5.89
CA GLN A 286 1.25 8.00 6.08
C GLN A 286 1.83 8.84 7.23
N ALA A 287 1.58 10.14 7.25
CA ALA A 287 2.04 11.03 8.32
C ALA A 287 1.48 10.62 9.69
N LEU A 288 0.16 10.38 9.79
CA LEU A 288 -0.47 9.98 11.04
C LEU A 288 0.00 8.61 11.54
N SER A 289 0.38 7.69 10.65
CA SER A 289 0.90 6.39 11.07
C SER A 289 2.23 6.51 11.82
N GLU A 290 3.04 7.51 11.48
CA GLU A 290 4.28 7.83 12.17
C GLU A 290 3.99 8.60 13.47
N GLU A 291 3.13 9.63 13.43
CA GLU A 291 2.75 10.43 14.62
C GLU A 291 2.09 9.58 15.71
N TRP A 292 1.33 8.55 15.33
CA TRP A 292 0.56 7.71 16.24
C TRP A 292 1.24 6.39 16.60
N GLN A 293 2.48 6.17 16.16
CA GLN A 293 3.22 4.92 16.36
C GLN A 293 3.23 4.50 17.83
N ASP A 294 3.54 5.42 18.76
CA ASP A 294 3.62 5.15 20.19
C ASP A 294 2.25 4.95 20.86
N SER A 295 1.16 5.36 20.20
CA SER A 295 -0.20 5.18 20.71
C SER A 295 -0.75 3.77 20.49
N GLY A 296 -0.14 3.00 19.58
CA GLY A 296 -0.61 1.68 19.16
C GLY A 296 -1.84 1.72 18.26
N ILE A 297 -2.28 2.90 17.80
CA ILE A 297 -3.37 3.05 16.83
C ILE A 297 -2.86 2.64 15.44
N ARG A 298 -3.66 1.86 14.73
CA ARG A 298 -3.40 1.53 13.32
C ARG A 298 -4.25 2.40 12.42
N ILE A 299 -3.62 3.00 11.41
CA ILE A 299 -4.32 3.82 10.42
C ILE A 299 -3.97 3.38 9.02
N ASN A 300 -4.99 3.13 8.19
CA ASN A 300 -4.80 2.72 6.80
C ASN A 300 -5.82 3.40 5.90
N CYS A 301 -5.58 3.36 4.59
CA CYS A 301 -6.61 3.74 3.62
C CYS A 301 -6.86 2.65 2.59
N ILE A 302 -8.13 2.50 2.20
CA ILE A 302 -8.57 1.62 1.12
C ILE A 302 -8.54 2.40 -0.19
N ASN A 303 -7.96 1.77 -1.21
CA ASN A 303 -7.96 2.27 -2.59
C ASN A 303 -8.81 1.34 -3.47
N PRO A 304 -10.12 1.58 -3.57
CA PRO A 304 -10.96 0.77 -4.42
C PRO A 304 -10.77 1.16 -5.89
N GLU A 305 -10.72 0.15 -6.75
CA GLU A 305 -10.91 0.35 -8.18
C GLU A 305 -12.36 0.77 -8.47
N ARG A 306 -12.74 0.91 -9.74
CA ARG A 306 -14.10 1.29 -10.13
C ARG A 306 -15.13 0.38 -9.46
N THR A 307 -15.87 0.93 -8.50
CA THR A 307 -16.82 0.17 -7.67
C THR A 307 -18.25 0.57 -7.96
N LYS A 308 -19.15 -0.39 -8.12
CA LYS A 308 -20.58 -0.15 -8.29
C LYS A 308 -21.16 0.46 -7.00
N THR A 309 -21.48 1.74 -7.04
CA THR A 309 -22.05 2.51 -5.93
C THR A 309 -23.01 3.57 -6.46
N PRO A 310 -23.98 4.05 -5.69
CA PRO A 310 -24.85 5.16 -6.10
C PRO A 310 -24.10 6.45 -6.46
N MET A 311 -22.96 6.71 -5.79
CA MET A 311 -22.08 7.84 -6.13
C MET A 311 -21.52 7.69 -7.56
N ARG A 312 -21.08 6.48 -7.92
CA ARG A 312 -20.51 6.22 -9.23
C ARG A 312 -21.58 6.32 -10.32
N GLU A 313 -22.73 5.71 -10.11
CA GLU A 313 -23.84 5.75 -11.09
C GLU A 313 -24.30 7.18 -11.37
N ARG A 314 -24.41 8.03 -10.34
CA ARG A 314 -24.77 9.45 -10.49
C ARG A 314 -23.76 10.23 -11.33
N ASN A 315 -22.47 9.89 -11.28
CA ASN A 315 -21.40 10.66 -11.94
C ASN A 315 -20.96 10.10 -13.29
N PHE A 316 -21.16 8.81 -13.53
CA PHE A 316 -20.66 8.12 -14.74
C PHE A 316 -21.75 7.40 -15.52
N GLY A 317 -23.00 7.39 -15.02
CA GLY A 317 -24.09 6.64 -15.62
C GLY A 317 -24.01 5.14 -15.34
N ILE A 318 -24.80 4.38 -16.07
CA ILE A 318 -24.82 2.91 -15.99
C ILE A 318 -23.65 2.36 -16.79
N GLU A 319 -22.76 1.64 -16.14
CA GLU A 319 -21.61 0.97 -16.74
C GLU A 319 -21.84 -0.56 -16.71
N PRO A 320 -21.24 -1.35 -17.63
CA PRO A 320 -21.33 -2.79 -17.60
C PRO A 320 -20.88 -3.38 -16.25
N GLU A 321 -21.68 -4.26 -15.66
CA GLU A 321 -21.40 -4.82 -14.32
C GLU A 321 -20.09 -5.58 -14.24
N ASP A 322 -19.71 -6.23 -15.33
CA ASP A 322 -18.44 -6.96 -15.45
C ASP A 322 -17.21 -6.06 -15.46
N THR A 323 -17.37 -4.73 -15.58
CA THR A 323 -16.27 -3.76 -15.50
C THR A 323 -16.08 -3.15 -14.11
N LEU A 324 -16.99 -3.43 -13.18
CA LEU A 324 -17.02 -2.82 -11.86
C LEU A 324 -16.75 -3.84 -10.75
N LEU A 325 -16.11 -3.39 -9.68
CA LEU A 325 -16.08 -4.11 -8.41
C LEU A 325 -17.45 -4.06 -7.73
N LYS A 326 -17.80 -5.13 -7.04
CA LYS A 326 -18.92 -5.11 -6.08
C LYS A 326 -18.49 -4.36 -4.82
N SER A 327 -19.34 -3.49 -4.30
CA SER A 327 -19.09 -2.76 -3.04
C SER A 327 -18.88 -3.69 -1.85
N SER A 328 -19.54 -4.87 -1.84
CA SER A 328 -19.36 -5.91 -0.82
C SER A 328 -17.93 -6.51 -0.80
N VAL A 329 -17.25 -6.61 -1.94
CA VAL A 329 -15.84 -7.05 -1.99
C VAL A 329 -14.95 -6.00 -1.32
N VAL A 330 -15.15 -4.73 -1.65
CA VAL A 330 -14.42 -3.63 -1.01
C VAL A 330 -14.69 -3.60 0.49
N ALA A 331 -15.93 -3.83 0.92
CA ALA A 331 -16.31 -3.89 2.32
C ALA A 331 -15.63 -5.05 3.05
N SER A 332 -15.57 -6.25 2.46
CA SER A 332 -14.88 -7.40 3.06
C SER A 332 -13.39 -7.12 3.28
N VAL A 333 -12.71 -6.54 2.27
CA VAL A 333 -11.31 -6.13 2.38
C VAL A 333 -11.13 -5.05 3.46
N SER A 334 -12.05 -4.09 3.53
CA SER A 334 -12.02 -3.03 4.55
C SER A 334 -12.12 -3.60 5.96
N VAL A 335 -13.05 -4.51 6.19
CA VAL A 335 -13.22 -5.18 7.50
C VAL A 335 -11.99 -6.01 7.85
N ASN A 336 -11.41 -6.75 6.91
CA ASN A 336 -10.15 -7.47 7.13
C ASN A 336 -8.99 -6.52 7.49
N THR A 337 -8.92 -5.34 6.86
CA THR A 337 -7.88 -4.35 7.12
C THR A 337 -7.98 -3.79 8.54
N ILE A 338 -9.19 -3.55 9.06
CA ILE A 338 -9.43 -3.10 10.44
C ILE A 338 -8.76 -4.04 11.45
N PHE A 339 -8.82 -5.36 11.23
CA PHE A 339 -8.29 -6.38 12.14
C PHE A 339 -6.90 -6.91 11.73
N SER A 340 -6.26 -6.30 10.75
CA SER A 340 -4.88 -6.62 10.36
C SER A 340 -3.87 -5.90 11.26
N SER A 341 -2.58 -6.25 11.12
CA SER A 341 -1.47 -5.53 11.75
C SER A 341 -0.94 -4.38 10.90
N LEU A 342 -1.56 -4.10 9.76
CA LEU A 342 -1.14 -3.04 8.85
C LEU A 342 -1.33 -1.66 9.48
N THR A 343 -0.39 -0.74 9.21
CA THR A 343 -0.51 0.69 9.53
C THR A 343 0.27 1.51 8.51
N GLY A 344 -0.24 2.70 8.14
CA GLY A 344 0.36 3.58 7.14
C GLY A 344 0.19 3.11 5.69
N GLU A 345 -0.61 2.06 5.45
CA GLU A 345 -0.68 1.39 4.16
C GLU A 345 -1.88 1.83 3.31
N VAL A 346 -1.66 1.83 2.00
CA VAL A 346 -2.72 1.92 0.99
C VAL A 346 -3.09 0.51 0.55
N VAL A 347 -4.30 0.09 0.84
CA VAL A 347 -4.78 -1.25 0.50
C VAL A 347 -5.55 -1.20 -0.82
N ASP A 348 -4.96 -1.73 -1.87
CA ASP A 348 -5.59 -1.81 -3.19
C ASP A 348 -6.64 -2.91 -3.24
N VAL A 349 -7.84 -2.54 -3.67
CA VAL A 349 -8.90 -3.50 -4.01
C VAL A 349 -9.14 -3.41 -5.50
N LYS A 350 -8.59 -4.39 -6.21
CA LYS A 350 -8.67 -4.48 -7.68
C LYS A 350 -9.51 -5.67 -8.10
N LYS A 351 -10.20 -5.53 -9.22
CA LYS A 351 -10.86 -6.64 -9.87
C LYS A 351 -9.80 -7.64 -10.35
N ARG A 352 -10.01 -8.92 -10.05
CA ARG A 352 -9.15 -9.97 -10.61
C ARG A 352 -9.45 -10.13 -12.10
N PRO A 353 -8.42 -10.35 -12.93
CA PRO A 353 -8.61 -10.62 -14.34
C PRO A 353 -9.42 -11.87 -14.62
#